data_543020934f1a3f16dd799f56fe75dfe9
#
_entry.id   543020934f1a3f16dd799f56fe75dfe9
#
_cell.length_a   1.000
_cell.length_b   1.000
_cell.length_c   1.000
_cell.angle_alpha   90.00
_cell.angle_beta   90.00
_cell.angle_gamma   90.00
#
_symmetry.space_group_name_H-M   'P 1'
#
loop_
_entity.id
_entity.type
_entity.pdbx_description
1 polymer ?
#
loop_
_entity_poly.entity_id
_entity_poly.type
_entity_poly.pdbx_seq_one_letter_code
_entity_poly.pdbx_strand_id
1 'polypeptide(L)'
;RKKDADAFLAELQALARGDTVVHLDHGIGRYLGLEPITVGQSQHDCVALEYAGGDKLYIPVENIDVLSRYGSSDQPVALDKLGGEAWQRRRAKLKERIREIAHELLRL
;
A
#
# COMPACT_ATOMS: atom_id res chain seq x y z
N ARG A 1 13.54 -10.17 8.87
CA ARG A 1 12.51 -9.86 7.88
C ARG A 1 11.34 -10.84 7.87
N LYS A 2 11.56 -12.08 8.25
CA LYS A 2 10.48 -13.03 8.45
C LYS A 2 9.46 -12.51 9.46
N LYS A 3 9.92 -11.84 10.52
CA LYS A 3 9.03 -11.27 11.53
C LYS A 3 8.18 -10.15 10.97
N ASP A 4 8.74 -9.32 10.07
CA ASP A 4 8.01 -8.23 9.45
C ASP A 4 6.94 -8.78 8.49
N ALA A 5 7.27 -9.81 7.71
CA ALA A 5 6.32 -10.44 6.81
C ALA A 5 5.18 -11.10 7.59
N ASP A 6 5.49 -11.80 8.69
CA ASP A 6 4.48 -12.42 9.54
C ASP A 6 3.56 -11.37 10.18
N ALA A 7 4.12 -10.25 10.62
CA ALA A 7 3.35 -9.14 11.18
C ALA A 7 2.42 -8.54 10.13
N PHE A 8 2.90 -8.36 8.91
CA PHE A 8 2.07 -7.86 7.80
C PHE A 8 0.97 -8.84 7.44
N LEU A 9 1.27 -10.12 7.41
CA LEU A 9 0.24 -11.13 7.17
C LEU A 9 -0.86 -11.08 8.22
N ALA A 10 -0.49 -10.89 9.49
CA ALA A 10 -1.48 -10.75 10.57
C ALA A 10 -2.31 -9.49 10.36
N GLU A 11 -1.71 -8.37 9.97
CA GLU A 11 -2.44 -7.14 9.66
C GLU A 11 -3.37 -7.31 8.46
N LEU A 12 -2.91 -8.00 7.42
CA LEU A 12 -3.73 -8.26 6.24
C LEU A 12 -4.93 -9.15 6.55
N GLN A 13 -4.76 -10.11 7.45
CA GLN A 13 -5.87 -10.95 7.89
C GLN A 13 -6.91 -10.16 8.68
N ALA A 14 -6.49 -9.07 9.32
CA ALA A 14 -7.40 -8.17 10.04
C ALA A 14 -8.09 -7.18 9.12
N LEU A 15 -7.63 -7.03 7.87
CA LEU A 15 -8.25 -6.13 6.90
C LEU A 15 -9.57 -6.70 6.41
N ALA A 16 -10.59 -5.85 6.36
CA ALA A 16 -11.86 -6.17 5.73
C ALA A 16 -11.88 -5.57 4.32
N ARG A 17 -12.63 -6.21 3.43
CA ARG A 17 -12.84 -5.67 2.08
C ARG A 17 -13.45 -4.27 2.20
N GLY A 18 -12.90 -3.32 1.47
CA GLY A 18 -13.30 -1.94 1.53
C GLY A 18 -12.41 -1.07 2.39
N ASP A 19 -11.59 -1.65 3.26
CA ASP A 19 -10.60 -0.90 4.01
C ASP A 19 -9.59 -0.28 3.05
N THR A 20 -9.03 0.87 3.44
CA THR A 20 -8.04 1.54 2.61
C THR A 20 -6.62 1.24 3.10
N VAL A 21 -5.72 1.11 2.14
CA VAL A 21 -4.30 0.86 2.39
C VAL A 21 -3.46 1.84 1.58
N VAL A 22 -2.23 2.06 2.01
CA VAL A 22 -1.28 2.89 1.29
C VAL A 22 -0.20 1.99 0.70
N HIS A 23 0.01 2.10 -0.60
CA HIS A 23 1.14 1.49 -1.28
C HIS A 23 2.23 2.53 -1.41
N LEU A 24 3.48 2.17 -1.11
CA LEU A 24 4.60 3.13 -1.14
C LEU A 24 4.75 3.83 -2.48
N ASP A 25 4.50 3.13 -3.59
CA ASP A 25 4.70 3.68 -4.93
C ASP A 25 3.43 4.20 -5.58
N HIS A 26 2.25 3.73 -5.15
CA HIS A 26 0.99 4.02 -5.85
C HIS A 26 -0.04 4.77 -5.02
N GLY A 27 0.20 4.93 -3.71
CA GLY A 27 -0.68 5.71 -2.86
C GLY A 27 -1.86 4.92 -2.30
N ILE A 28 -2.97 5.63 -2.05
CA ILE A 28 -4.13 5.10 -1.35
C ILE A 28 -5.01 4.30 -2.31
N GLY A 29 -5.22 3.03 -1.97
CA GLY A 29 -6.12 2.14 -2.69
C GLY A 29 -7.07 1.43 -1.73
N ARG A 30 -8.11 0.82 -2.26
CA ARG A 30 -9.09 0.08 -1.49
C ARG A 30 -8.82 -1.41 -1.58
N TYR A 31 -8.78 -2.07 -0.42
CA TYR A 31 -8.55 -3.51 -0.36
C TYR A 31 -9.79 -4.28 -0.83
N LEU A 32 -9.60 -5.17 -1.81
CA LEU A 32 -10.67 -5.98 -2.37
C LEU A 32 -10.63 -7.44 -1.91
N GLY A 33 -9.55 -7.86 -1.28
CA GLY A 33 -9.36 -9.24 -0.84
C GLY A 33 -8.13 -9.86 -1.46
N LEU A 34 -7.95 -11.15 -1.19
CA LEU A 34 -6.86 -11.93 -1.77
C LEU A 34 -7.39 -12.65 -3.01
N GLU A 35 -6.60 -12.63 -4.08
CA GLU A 35 -6.94 -13.33 -5.32
C GLU A 35 -5.74 -14.13 -5.82
N PRO A 36 -5.96 -15.38 -6.26
CA PRO A 36 -4.90 -16.14 -6.91
C PRO A 36 -4.73 -15.66 -8.35
N ILE A 37 -3.50 -15.34 -8.71
CA ILE A 37 -3.15 -14.89 -10.07
C ILE A 37 -2.15 -15.88 -10.65
N THR A 38 -2.43 -16.34 -11.86
CA THR A 38 -1.55 -17.26 -12.56
C THR A 38 -0.66 -16.48 -13.52
N VAL A 39 0.66 -16.64 -13.34
CA VAL A 39 1.66 -16.07 -14.26
C VAL A 39 2.46 -17.22 -14.82
N GLY A 40 2.31 -17.47 -16.11
CA GLY A 40 2.90 -18.65 -16.75
C GLY A 40 2.30 -19.93 -16.17
N GLN A 41 3.13 -20.76 -15.55
CA GLN A 41 2.68 -22.00 -14.89
C GLN A 41 2.61 -21.86 -13.37
N SER A 42 2.92 -20.69 -12.84
CA SER A 42 2.95 -20.45 -11.40
C SER A 42 1.73 -19.67 -10.94
N GLN A 43 1.15 -20.11 -9.82
CA GLN A 43 0.03 -19.42 -9.20
C GLN A 43 0.54 -18.68 -7.98
N HIS A 44 0.15 -17.40 -7.87
CA HIS A 44 0.55 -16.52 -6.77
C HIS A 44 -0.70 -15.96 -6.10
N ASP A 45 -0.71 -15.99 -4.78
CA ASP A 45 -1.74 -15.27 -4.03
C ASP A 45 -1.36 -13.78 -4.02
N CYS A 46 -2.32 -12.94 -4.40
CA CYS A 46 -2.10 -11.52 -4.50
C CYS A 46 -3.14 -10.74 -3.71
N VAL A 47 -2.70 -9.62 -3.15
CA VAL A 47 -3.60 -8.63 -2.58
C VAL A 47 -4.16 -7.81 -3.73
N ALA A 48 -5.48 -7.74 -3.86
CA ALA A 48 -6.15 -6.96 -4.90
C ALA A 48 -6.51 -5.59 -4.32
N LEU A 49 -6.10 -4.54 -5.01
CA LEU A 49 -6.40 -3.15 -4.65
C LEU A 49 -7.12 -2.45 -5.78
N GLU A 50 -8.08 -1.60 -5.42
CA GLU A 50 -8.79 -0.75 -6.36
C GLU A 50 -8.36 0.70 -6.17
N TYR A 51 -8.11 1.37 -7.29
CA TYR A 51 -7.72 2.78 -7.32
C TYR A 51 -8.81 3.62 -7.99
N ALA A 52 -8.64 4.93 -7.98
CA ALA A 52 -9.60 5.85 -8.59
C ALA A 52 -9.77 5.51 -10.08
N GLY A 53 -11.01 5.55 -10.56
CA GLY A 53 -11.31 5.19 -11.94
C GLY A 53 -11.56 3.71 -12.17
N GLY A 54 -11.49 2.89 -11.10
CA GLY A 54 -11.73 1.45 -11.19
C GLY A 54 -10.52 0.62 -11.56
N ASP A 55 -9.35 1.23 -11.68
CA ASP A 55 -8.12 0.51 -11.97
C ASP A 55 -7.74 -0.41 -10.80
N LYS A 56 -7.22 -1.59 -11.12
CA LYS A 56 -6.85 -2.58 -10.12
C LYS A 56 -5.36 -2.86 -10.15
N LEU A 57 -4.81 -3.11 -8.97
CA LEU A 57 -3.42 -3.50 -8.80
C LEU A 57 -3.37 -4.78 -7.98
N TYR A 58 -2.54 -5.71 -8.41
CA TYR A 58 -2.36 -6.99 -7.72
C TYR A 58 -0.95 -7.09 -7.20
N ILE A 59 -0.80 -7.31 -5.90
CA ILE A 59 0.50 -7.33 -5.24
C ILE A 59 0.70 -8.71 -4.65
N PRO A 60 1.76 -9.45 -5.06
CA PRO A 60 2.04 -10.75 -4.47
C PRO A 60 2.23 -10.63 -2.95
N VAL A 61 1.77 -11.63 -2.23
CA VAL A 61 1.85 -11.59 -0.75
C VAL A 61 3.29 -11.52 -0.24
N GLU A 62 4.26 -11.97 -1.03
CA GLU A 62 5.69 -11.82 -0.68
C GLU A 62 6.16 -10.37 -0.65
N ASN A 63 5.42 -9.47 -1.30
CA ASN A 63 5.79 -8.05 -1.39
C ASN A 63 4.86 -7.14 -0.58
N ILE A 64 4.15 -7.68 0.39
CA ILE A 64 3.18 -6.92 1.18
C ILE A 64 3.81 -5.89 2.11
N ASP A 65 5.12 -5.92 2.27
CA ASP A 65 5.85 -4.93 3.08
C ASP A 65 5.75 -3.51 2.51
N VAL A 66 5.32 -3.36 1.24
CA VAL A 66 5.08 -2.05 0.64
C VAL A 66 3.70 -1.47 0.99
N LEU A 67 2.87 -2.22 1.71
CA LEU A 67 1.51 -1.81 2.08
C LEU A 67 1.42 -1.47 3.55
N SER A 68 0.60 -0.46 3.86
CA SER A 68 0.26 -0.08 5.23
C SER A 68 -1.22 0.20 5.32
N ARG A 69 -1.85 -0.14 6.45
CA ARG A 69 -3.25 0.17 6.66
C ARG A 69 -3.45 1.68 6.79
N TYR A 70 -4.45 2.22 6.12
CA TYR A 70 -4.77 3.64 6.17
C TYR A 70 -6.05 3.92 6.94
N GLY A 71 -7.15 3.26 6.57
CA GLY A 71 -8.42 3.50 7.23
C GLY A 71 -9.39 2.35 7.05
N SER A 72 -10.54 2.44 7.73
CA SER A 72 -11.57 1.41 7.67
C SER A 72 -12.59 1.70 6.58
N SER A 73 -13.40 0.69 6.24
CA SER A 73 -14.36 0.77 5.14
C SER A 73 -15.49 1.76 5.39
N ASP A 74 -15.73 2.14 6.65
CA ASP A 74 -16.78 3.09 7.01
C ASP A 74 -16.33 4.55 6.92
N GLN A 75 -15.05 4.81 6.63
CA GLN A 75 -14.53 6.15 6.48
C GLN A 75 -14.40 6.51 5.01
N PRO A 76 -15.01 7.64 4.57
CA PRO A 76 -14.83 8.08 3.20
C PRO A 76 -13.41 8.58 2.97
N VAL A 77 -12.69 7.93 2.08
CA VAL A 77 -11.33 8.31 1.73
C VAL A 77 -11.23 8.38 0.20
N ALA A 78 -10.63 9.45 -0.30
CA ALA A 78 -10.40 9.59 -1.72
C ALA A 78 -9.24 8.67 -2.14
N LEU A 79 -9.50 7.82 -3.12
CA LEU A 79 -8.48 6.92 -3.65
C LEU A 79 -7.56 7.69 -4.60
N ASP A 80 -6.29 7.33 -4.60
CA ASP A 80 -5.36 7.89 -5.58
C ASP A 80 -5.58 7.26 -6.94
N LYS A 81 -5.17 7.97 -7.98
CA LYS A 81 -5.20 7.43 -9.32
C LYS A 81 -3.92 6.65 -9.57
N LEU A 82 -4.04 5.44 -10.06
CA LEU A 82 -2.89 4.60 -10.36
C LEU A 82 -2.04 5.27 -11.44
N GLY A 83 -0.76 5.48 -11.16
CA GLY A 83 0.15 6.21 -12.04
C GLY A 83 -0.03 7.72 -12.01
N GLY A 84 -0.87 8.25 -11.11
CA GLY A 84 -1.12 9.69 -11.02
C GLY A 84 0.03 10.45 -10.34
N GLU A 85 0.08 11.75 -10.61
CA GLU A 85 1.15 12.61 -10.09
C GLU A 85 0.92 13.06 -8.65
N ALA A 86 -0.34 13.11 -8.21
CA ALA A 86 -0.67 13.64 -6.89
C ALA A 86 0.02 12.87 -5.77
N TRP A 87 0.02 11.54 -5.86
CA TRP A 87 0.71 10.71 -4.88
C TRP A 87 2.22 10.92 -4.93
N GLN A 88 2.80 10.99 -6.11
CA GLN A 88 4.24 11.19 -6.27
C GLN A 88 4.69 12.52 -5.66
N ARG A 89 3.90 13.57 -5.80
CA ARG A 89 4.19 14.87 -5.19
C ARG A 89 4.13 14.80 -3.67
N ARG A 90 3.10 14.16 -3.11
CA ARG A 90 2.99 14.00 -1.65
C ARG A 90 4.14 13.18 -1.10
N ARG A 91 4.49 12.13 -1.81
CA ARG A 91 5.60 11.25 -1.43
C ARG A 91 6.92 12.01 -1.43
N ALA A 92 7.16 12.82 -2.43
CA ALA A 92 8.37 13.64 -2.53
C ALA A 92 8.47 14.62 -1.37
N LYS A 93 7.37 15.29 -1.02
CA LYS A 93 7.33 16.21 0.11
C LYS A 93 7.61 15.51 1.43
N LEU A 94 7.06 14.31 1.62
CA LEU A 94 7.32 13.53 2.83
C LEU A 94 8.79 13.15 2.93
N LYS A 95 9.40 12.75 1.83
CA LYS A 95 10.83 12.43 1.80
C LYS A 95 11.70 13.63 2.13
N GLU A 96 11.37 14.79 1.59
CA GLU A 96 12.09 16.04 1.90
C GLU A 96 11.99 16.36 3.39
N ARG A 97 10.79 16.27 3.94
CA ARG A 97 10.57 16.58 5.35
C ARG A 97 11.33 15.62 6.27
N ILE A 98 11.34 14.35 5.94
CA ILE A 98 12.11 13.35 6.69
C ILE A 98 13.60 13.67 6.61
N ARG A 99 14.09 14.08 5.45
CA ARG A 99 15.49 14.45 5.25
C ARG A 99 15.86 15.69 6.08
N GLU A 100 14.99 16.68 6.12
CA GLU A 100 15.20 17.88 6.92
C GLU A 100 15.28 17.57 8.41
N ILE A 101 14.36 16.73 8.90
CA ILE A 101 14.36 16.31 10.30
C ILE A 101 15.64 15.55 10.63
N ALA A 102 16.03 14.61 9.78
CA ALA A 102 17.26 13.86 9.96
C ALA A 102 18.49 14.77 9.97
N HIS A 103 18.51 15.75 9.10
CA HIS A 103 19.61 16.71 9.02
C HIS A 103 19.70 17.55 10.30
N GLU A 104 18.59 18.02 10.82
CA GLU A 104 18.55 18.75 12.08
C GLU A 104 19.03 17.91 13.25
N LEU A 105 18.62 16.65 13.31
CA LEU A 105 19.06 15.74 14.35
C LEU A 105 20.56 15.47 14.29
N LEU A 106 21.14 15.42 13.10
CA LEU A 106 22.56 15.21 12.92
C LEU A 106 23.41 16.44 13.24
N ARG A 107 22.80 17.58 13.34
CA ARG A 107 23.49 18.83 13.72
C ARG A 107 23.84 18.87 15.21
N LEU A 108 23.22 18.05 15.97
CA LEU A 108 23.50 17.96 17.41
C LEU A 108 24.74 17.12 17.68
#